data_d1343b4c25f5c34bb34c5d0c2f867a68
#
_entry.id   d1343b4c25f5c34bb34c5d0c2f867a68
#
_cell.length_a   1.000
_cell.length_b   1.000
_cell.length_c   1.000
_cell.angle_alpha   90.00
_cell.angle_beta   90.00
_cell.angle_gamma   90.00
#
_symmetry.space_group_name_H-M   'P 1'
#
loop_
_entity.id
_entity.type
_entity.pdbx_description
1 polymer ?
#
loop_
_entity_poly.entity_id
_entity_poly.type
_entity_poly.pdbx_seq_one_letter_code
_entity_poly.pdbx_strand_id
1 'polypeptide(L)'
;MKTPSFSIGLAACALIVSTLMAAAPSGQSAAQQPSGAAADDPAAELFSQTCGQCHDAERITATRRTKSEWQEVLTKMIETGATGSEEDFKRVFAFLRRHYGKVYINAATPEEITTTLGLSTKDADAIVAYRKANGSFKDFEAVKKVPDVDLKTLEAHRDAVAF
;
A
#
# COMPACT_ATOMS: atom_id res chain seq x y z
N MET A 1 26.95 -9.57 -89.13
CA MET A 1 26.43 -8.67 -88.09
C MET A 1 26.23 -9.50 -86.84
N LYS A 2 27.01 -9.20 -85.78
CA LYS A 2 27.13 -9.99 -84.55
C LYS A 2 26.11 -9.57 -83.54
N THR A 3 25.34 -10.51 -83.02
CA THR A 3 24.50 -10.33 -81.86
C THR A 3 25.22 -10.79 -80.60
N PRO A 4 25.31 -10.05 -79.52
CA PRO A 4 25.85 -10.55 -78.27
C PRO A 4 24.77 -11.23 -77.43
N SER A 5 25.02 -12.45 -77.02
CA SER A 5 24.27 -13.18 -75.98
C SER A 5 24.47 -12.56 -74.61
N PHE A 6 23.37 -12.27 -73.93
CA PHE A 6 23.37 -11.81 -72.57
C PHE A 6 23.00 -12.98 -71.64
N SER A 7 23.96 -13.46 -70.86
CA SER A 7 23.74 -14.52 -69.86
C SER A 7 23.23 -13.87 -68.58
N ILE A 8 22.02 -14.22 -68.19
CA ILE A 8 21.42 -13.84 -66.91
C ILE A 8 21.86 -14.84 -65.87
N GLY A 9 22.74 -14.40 -64.97
CA GLY A 9 23.14 -15.16 -63.77
C GLY A 9 22.07 -15.12 -62.73
N LEU A 10 21.55 -16.26 -62.37
CA LEU A 10 20.58 -16.47 -61.29
C LEU A 10 21.34 -16.44 -59.94
N ALA A 11 21.29 -15.33 -59.22
CA ALA A 11 21.82 -15.27 -57.85
C ALA A 11 20.73 -15.77 -56.87
N ALA A 12 20.94 -16.94 -56.33
CA ALA A 12 20.09 -17.48 -55.26
C ALA A 12 20.40 -16.76 -53.92
N CYS A 13 19.50 -15.89 -53.51
CA CYS A 13 19.56 -15.27 -52.21
C CYS A 13 18.93 -16.20 -51.18
N ALA A 14 19.79 -16.93 -50.44
CA ALA A 14 19.35 -17.73 -49.29
C ALA A 14 19.02 -16.76 -48.11
N LEU A 15 17.75 -16.56 -47.87
CA LEU A 15 17.26 -15.87 -46.67
C LEU A 15 17.35 -16.82 -45.47
N ILE A 16 18.35 -16.62 -44.63
CA ILE A 16 18.43 -17.25 -43.32
C ILE A 16 17.47 -16.50 -42.40
N VAL A 17 16.28 -17.06 -42.20
CA VAL A 17 15.35 -16.60 -41.16
C VAL A 17 15.86 -17.11 -39.82
N SER A 18 16.62 -16.28 -39.13
CA SER A 18 16.97 -16.52 -37.73
C SER A 18 15.74 -16.26 -36.87
N THR A 19 15.02 -17.27 -36.49
CA THR A 19 13.97 -17.21 -35.46
C THR A 19 14.63 -16.98 -34.11
N LEU A 20 14.61 -15.71 -33.67
CA LEU A 20 14.95 -15.33 -32.31
C LEU A 20 13.83 -15.83 -31.39
N MET A 21 14.06 -16.96 -30.74
CA MET A 21 13.18 -17.50 -29.72
C MET A 21 13.36 -16.59 -28.48
N ALA A 22 12.50 -15.57 -28.33
CA ALA A 22 12.42 -14.78 -27.11
C ALA A 22 11.90 -15.71 -26.02
N ALA A 23 12.79 -16.16 -25.13
CA ALA A 23 12.41 -16.77 -23.87
C ALA A 23 11.61 -15.74 -23.07
N ALA A 24 10.31 -15.99 -22.92
CA ALA A 24 9.48 -15.22 -22.01
C ALA A 24 10.05 -15.37 -20.59
N PRO A 25 10.27 -14.28 -19.85
CA PRO A 25 10.66 -14.40 -18.45
C PRO A 25 9.53 -15.13 -17.73
N SER A 26 9.88 -16.26 -17.13
CA SER A 26 9.01 -17.01 -16.22
C SER A 26 8.49 -16.04 -15.18
N GLY A 27 7.17 -15.85 -15.13
CA GLY A 27 6.53 -14.94 -14.18
C GLY A 27 6.83 -15.35 -12.74
N GLN A 28 7.89 -14.81 -12.20
CA GLN A 28 7.99 -14.62 -10.77
C GLN A 28 6.93 -13.55 -10.47
N SER A 29 5.87 -13.97 -9.77
CA SER A 29 4.92 -13.04 -9.16
C SER A 29 5.76 -12.15 -8.23
N ALA A 30 6.16 -10.99 -8.74
CA ALA A 30 6.80 -9.99 -7.90
C ALA A 30 5.74 -9.63 -6.85
N ALA A 31 6.03 -9.96 -5.60
CA ALA A 31 5.23 -9.50 -4.48
C ALA A 31 5.06 -7.99 -4.68
N GLN A 32 3.82 -7.56 -4.92
CA GLN A 32 3.54 -6.18 -5.23
C GLN A 32 3.90 -5.35 -4.00
N GLN A 33 4.88 -4.47 -4.17
CA GLN A 33 5.38 -3.61 -3.11
C GLN A 33 4.34 -2.52 -2.80
N PRO A 34 4.28 -2.08 -1.53
CA PRO A 34 3.47 -0.91 -1.17
C PRO A 34 3.74 0.25 -2.12
N SER A 35 2.72 1.03 -2.45
CA SER A 35 2.81 2.18 -3.36
C SER A 35 2.73 3.52 -2.63
N GLY A 36 3.29 4.57 -3.21
CA GLY A 36 3.27 5.91 -2.64
C GLY A 36 4.00 6.02 -1.30
N ALA A 37 3.50 6.84 -0.39
CA ALA A 37 4.13 7.09 0.93
C ALA A 37 4.38 5.81 1.76
N ALA A 38 3.66 4.72 1.48
CA ALA A 38 3.91 3.44 2.13
C ALA A 38 5.20 2.76 1.61
N ALA A 39 5.61 3.01 0.37
CA ALA A 39 6.84 2.45 -0.20
C ALA A 39 8.11 3.07 0.42
N ASP A 40 8.01 4.32 0.85
CA ASP A 40 9.13 5.06 1.46
C ASP A 40 9.31 4.75 2.97
N ASP A 41 8.38 3.99 3.57
CA ASP A 41 8.47 3.60 4.98
C ASP A 41 9.55 2.51 5.16
N PRO A 42 10.48 2.66 6.12
CA PRO A 42 11.51 1.66 6.41
C PRO A 42 10.98 0.25 6.73
N ALA A 43 9.70 0.12 7.08
CA ALA A 43 9.06 -1.17 7.34
C ALA A 43 8.36 -1.76 6.10
N ALA A 44 8.36 -1.09 4.95
CA ALA A 44 7.71 -1.56 3.72
C ALA A 44 8.28 -2.89 3.23
N GLU A 45 9.61 -2.99 3.19
CA GLU A 45 10.30 -4.22 2.79
C GLU A 45 10.01 -5.36 3.79
N LEU A 46 10.08 -5.09 5.08
CA LEU A 46 9.75 -6.07 6.12
C LEU A 46 8.30 -6.55 5.99
N PHE A 47 7.36 -5.65 5.73
CA PHE A 47 5.96 -6.01 5.46
C PHE A 47 5.84 -6.95 4.26
N SER A 48 6.50 -6.61 3.14
CA SER A 48 6.47 -7.43 1.93
C SER A 48 7.08 -8.82 2.16
N GLN A 49 8.20 -8.89 2.88
CA GLN A 49 8.86 -10.16 3.21
C GLN A 49 8.03 -11.01 4.18
N THR A 50 7.41 -10.41 5.18
CA THR A 50 6.64 -11.15 6.21
C THR A 50 5.27 -11.59 5.68
N CYS A 51 4.57 -10.72 4.95
CA CYS A 51 3.19 -10.97 4.52
C CYS A 51 3.07 -11.48 3.08
N GLY A 52 4.08 -11.23 2.23
CA GLY A 52 4.09 -11.62 0.82
C GLY A 52 4.52 -13.07 0.54
N GLN A 53 4.94 -13.83 1.54
CA GLN A 53 5.47 -15.19 1.34
C GLN A 53 4.41 -16.22 0.91
N CYS A 54 3.17 -16.05 1.34
CA CYS A 54 2.12 -17.04 1.15
C CYS A 54 1.02 -16.56 0.19
N HIS A 55 0.82 -15.27 0.06
CA HIS A 55 -0.18 -14.64 -0.79
C HIS A 55 0.21 -13.21 -1.11
N ASP A 56 -0.50 -12.61 -2.05
CA ASP A 56 -0.29 -11.23 -2.44
C ASP A 56 -0.58 -10.25 -1.29
N ALA A 57 0.39 -9.40 -0.97
CA ALA A 57 0.27 -8.41 0.10
C ALA A 57 -0.84 -7.37 -0.16
N GLU A 58 -1.19 -7.09 -1.42
CA GLU A 58 -2.29 -6.19 -1.78
C GLU A 58 -3.64 -6.67 -1.27
N ARG A 59 -3.87 -7.98 -1.19
CA ARG A 59 -5.10 -8.53 -0.61
C ARG A 59 -5.32 -8.09 0.83
N ILE A 60 -4.22 -7.91 1.58
CA ILE A 60 -4.27 -7.46 2.97
C ILE A 60 -4.60 -5.97 3.03
N THR A 61 -3.98 -5.19 2.17
CA THR A 61 -4.03 -3.71 2.19
C THR A 61 -5.18 -3.11 1.41
N ALA A 62 -5.93 -3.91 0.64
CA ALA A 62 -7.09 -3.48 -0.13
C ALA A 62 -8.20 -2.83 0.71
N THR A 63 -8.25 -3.12 2.01
CA THR A 63 -9.25 -2.57 2.93
C THR A 63 -8.57 -1.95 4.14
N ARG A 64 -8.92 -0.71 4.46
CA ARG A 64 -8.47 -0.06 5.69
C ARG A 64 -9.16 -0.71 6.91
N ARG A 65 -8.40 -0.89 7.98
CA ARG A 65 -8.86 -1.53 9.21
C ARG A 65 -8.52 -0.73 10.45
N THR A 66 -9.31 -0.89 11.49
CA THR A 66 -9.01 -0.34 12.82
C THR A 66 -7.81 -1.04 13.45
N LYS A 67 -7.32 -0.49 14.56
CA LYS A 67 -6.25 -1.09 15.36
C LYS A 67 -6.57 -2.56 15.74
N SER A 68 -7.80 -2.81 16.25
CA SER A 68 -8.23 -4.15 16.66
C SER A 68 -8.34 -5.11 15.49
N GLU A 69 -8.94 -4.68 14.38
CA GLU A 69 -9.06 -5.50 13.17
C GLU A 69 -7.67 -5.87 12.60
N TRP A 70 -6.70 -4.94 12.61
CA TRP A 70 -5.32 -5.26 12.22
C TRP A 70 -4.64 -6.22 13.18
N GLN A 71 -4.91 -6.12 14.47
CA GLN A 71 -4.38 -7.04 15.47
C GLN A 71 -4.92 -8.46 15.28
N GLU A 72 -6.20 -8.61 14.97
CA GLU A 72 -6.83 -9.90 14.64
C GLU A 72 -6.22 -10.51 13.36
N VAL A 73 -6.03 -9.72 12.30
CA VAL A 73 -5.39 -10.17 11.06
C VAL A 73 -3.98 -10.68 11.35
N LEU A 74 -3.19 -9.92 12.11
CA LEU A 74 -1.81 -10.31 12.41
C LEU A 74 -1.75 -11.58 13.28
N THR A 75 -2.59 -11.67 14.30
CA THR A 75 -2.72 -12.87 15.13
C THR A 75 -3.03 -14.09 14.26
N LYS A 76 -4.01 -13.95 13.35
CA LYS A 76 -4.39 -15.02 12.44
C LYS A 76 -3.26 -15.45 11.52
N MET A 77 -2.47 -14.50 11.00
CA MET A 77 -1.32 -14.81 10.13
C MET A 77 -0.24 -15.58 10.91
N ILE A 78 0.05 -15.19 12.16
CA ILE A 78 1.01 -15.89 13.04
C ILE A 78 0.53 -17.31 13.31
N GLU A 79 -0.74 -17.49 13.69
CA GLU A 79 -1.34 -18.82 13.93
C GLU A 79 -1.31 -19.72 12.68
N THR A 80 -1.34 -19.15 11.49
CA THR A 80 -1.30 -19.91 10.22
C THR A 80 0.11 -20.08 9.66
N GLY A 81 1.14 -19.67 10.38
CA GLY A 81 2.53 -19.96 10.06
C GLY A 81 3.35 -18.81 9.50
N ALA A 82 2.88 -17.55 9.59
CA ALA A 82 3.72 -16.41 9.26
C ALA A 82 4.97 -16.38 10.16
N THR A 83 6.14 -16.22 9.54
CA THR A 83 7.43 -16.26 10.22
C THR A 83 7.99 -14.86 10.43
N GLY A 84 8.58 -14.61 11.58
CA GLY A 84 9.20 -13.36 11.97
C GLY A 84 9.45 -13.31 13.49
N SER A 85 10.26 -12.36 13.92
CA SER A 85 10.41 -12.08 15.35
C SER A 85 9.22 -11.27 15.89
N GLU A 86 9.05 -11.25 17.22
CA GLU A 86 8.04 -10.38 17.86
C GLU A 86 8.24 -8.90 17.47
N GLU A 87 9.49 -8.46 17.36
CA GLU A 87 9.82 -7.09 16.94
C GLU A 87 9.44 -6.83 15.49
N ASP A 88 9.65 -7.81 14.59
CA ASP A 88 9.22 -7.69 13.20
C ASP A 88 7.70 -7.53 13.11
N PHE A 89 6.95 -8.32 13.83
CA PHE A 89 5.49 -8.20 13.87
C PHE A 89 5.02 -6.87 14.47
N LYS A 90 5.70 -6.34 15.49
CA LYS A 90 5.42 -4.98 16.00
C LYS A 90 5.64 -3.91 14.94
N ARG A 91 6.74 -4.00 14.19
CA ARG A 91 7.05 -3.06 13.10
C ARG A 91 6.04 -3.15 11.95
N VAL A 92 5.69 -4.37 11.54
CA VAL A 92 4.64 -4.61 10.54
C VAL A 92 3.29 -4.07 11.02
N PHE A 93 2.92 -4.27 12.28
CA PHE A 93 1.69 -3.74 12.84
C PHE A 93 1.65 -2.21 12.84
N ALA A 94 2.75 -1.56 13.22
CA ALA A 94 2.87 -0.10 13.17
C ALA A 94 2.75 0.43 11.74
N PHE A 95 3.38 -0.23 10.76
CA PHE A 95 3.27 0.06 9.34
C PHE A 95 1.83 -0.03 8.84
N LEU A 96 1.14 -1.13 9.13
CA LEU A 96 -0.26 -1.34 8.73
C LEU A 96 -1.20 -0.28 9.31
N ARG A 97 -1.01 0.08 10.58
CA ARG A 97 -1.80 1.13 11.22
C ARG A 97 -1.58 2.50 10.58
N ARG A 98 -0.36 2.82 10.21
CA ARG A 98 0.01 4.12 9.64
C ARG A 98 -0.53 4.29 8.23
N HIS A 99 -0.34 3.29 7.37
CA HIS A 99 -0.62 3.42 5.94
C HIS A 99 -2.00 2.87 5.54
N TYR A 100 -2.49 1.89 6.28
CA TYR A 100 -3.74 1.18 5.97
C TYR A 100 -4.71 1.16 7.16
N GLY A 101 -4.48 2.06 8.11
CA GLY A 101 -5.33 2.24 9.27
C GLY A 101 -6.65 2.95 8.93
N LYS A 102 -7.63 2.75 9.80
CA LYS A 102 -8.92 3.42 9.85
C LYS A 102 -9.26 3.75 11.30
N VAL A 103 -9.82 4.92 11.56
CA VAL A 103 -10.29 5.32 12.89
C VAL A 103 -11.75 5.72 12.86
N TYR A 104 -12.53 5.24 13.83
CA TYR A 104 -13.85 5.79 14.11
C TYR A 104 -13.67 7.05 14.93
N ILE A 105 -13.73 8.22 14.28
CA ILE A 105 -13.35 9.52 14.86
C ILE A 105 -14.14 9.87 16.12
N ASN A 106 -15.34 9.35 16.25
CA ASN A 106 -16.21 9.57 17.41
C ASN A 106 -15.84 8.70 18.62
N ALA A 107 -15.05 7.66 18.45
CA ALA A 107 -14.63 6.73 19.52
C ALA A 107 -13.11 6.70 19.74
N ALA A 108 -12.33 7.00 18.71
CA ALA A 108 -10.88 6.87 18.70
C ALA A 108 -10.19 7.63 19.85
N THR A 109 -9.14 7.03 20.39
CA THR A 109 -8.23 7.69 21.33
C THR A 109 -7.32 8.70 20.62
N PRO A 110 -6.72 9.68 21.33
CA PRO A 110 -5.73 10.57 20.73
C PRO A 110 -4.57 9.80 20.05
N GLU A 111 -4.09 8.70 20.66
CA GLU A 111 -3.05 7.86 20.08
C GLU A 111 -3.48 7.22 18.75
N GLU A 112 -4.70 6.74 18.65
CA GLU A 112 -5.22 6.16 17.40
C GLU A 112 -5.36 7.23 16.32
N ILE A 113 -5.79 8.43 16.66
CA ILE A 113 -5.87 9.57 15.75
C ILE A 113 -4.48 9.96 15.24
N THR A 114 -3.50 10.15 16.15
CA THR A 114 -2.13 10.50 15.75
C THR A 114 -1.50 9.43 14.86
N THR A 115 -1.59 8.16 15.26
CA THR A 115 -0.96 7.05 14.53
C THR A 115 -1.57 6.84 13.14
N THR A 116 -2.90 6.96 13.02
CA THR A 116 -3.60 6.62 11.77
C THR A 116 -3.73 7.81 10.83
N LEU A 117 -3.92 9.01 11.37
CA LEU A 117 -4.12 10.23 10.56
C LEU A 117 -2.85 11.08 10.42
N GLY A 118 -1.74 10.70 11.09
CA GLY A 118 -0.51 11.49 11.05
C GLY A 118 -0.63 12.88 11.70
N LEU A 119 -1.70 13.14 12.42
CA LEU A 119 -1.93 14.38 13.13
C LEU A 119 -1.04 14.50 14.38
N SER A 120 -0.73 15.70 14.79
CA SER A 120 -0.02 15.93 16.06
C SER A 120 -0.87 15.53 17.28
N THR A 121 -0.22 15.27 18.41
CA THR A 121 -0.94 15.02 19.69
C THR A 121 -1.87 16.17 20.03
N LYS A 122 -1.44 17.43 19.79
CA LYS A 122 -2.27 18.63 19.99
C LYS A 122 -3.55 18.58 19.16
N ASP A 123 -3.45 18.23 17.87
CA ASP A 123 -4.60 18.15 16.98
C ASP A 123 -5.56 17.03 17.40
N ALA A 124 -5.01 15.86 17.75
CA ALA A 124 -5.78 14.73 18.23
C ALA A 124 -6.54 15.04 19.52
N ASP A 125 -5.88 15.71 20.48
CA ASP A 125 -6.50 16.16 21.72
C ASP A 125 -7.60 17.20 21.44
N ALA A 126 -7.38 18.12 20.50
CA ALA A 126 -8.38 19.12 20.09
C ALA A 126 -9.63 18.44 19.49
N ILE A 127 -9.45 17.42 18.64
CA ILE A 127 -10.56 16.64 18.07
C ILE A 127 -11.35 15.95 19.20
N VAL A 128 -10.66 15.30 20.13
CA VAL A 128 -11.30 14.60 21.25
C VAL A 128 -12.02 15.57 22.19
N ALA A 129 -11.42 16.71 22.50
CA ALA A 129 -12.05 17.77 23.32
C ALA A 129 -13.29 18.34 22.62
N TYR A 130 -13.18 18.61 21.31
CA TYR A 130 -14.30 19.17 20.53
C TYR A 130 -15.53 18.24 20.54
N ARG A 131 -15.35 16.94 20.27
CA ARG A 131 -16.48 15.99 20.27
C ARG A 131 -17.10 15.83 21.66
N LYS A 132 -16.29 15.93 22.74
CA LYS A 132 -16.81 15.90 24.12
C LYS A 132 -17.68 17.10 24.42
N ALA A 133 -17.32 18.27 23.90
CA ALA A 133 -18.04 19.51 24.14
C ALA A 133 -19.26 19.72 23.23
N ASN A 134 -19.19 19.27 21.96
CA ASN A 134 -20.16 19.59 20.92
C ASN A 134 -20.95 18.35 20.40
N GLY A 135 -20.65 17.16 20.93
CA GLY A 135 -21.23 15.91 20.46
C GLY A 135 -20.48 15.29 19.29
N SER A 136 -20.98 14.14 18.83
CA SER A 136 -20.36 13.35 17.76
C SER A 136 -20.34 14.09 16.42
N PHE A 137 -19.26 13.92 15.67
CA PHE A 137 -19.16 14.38 14.29
C PHE A 137 -20.11 13.57 13.40
N LYS A 138 -20.85 14.26 12.53
CA LYS A 138 -21.79 13.61 11.59
C LYS A 138 -21.09 13.21 10.29
N ASP A 139 -20.06 13.95 9.91
CA ASP A 139 -19.35 13.81 8.64
C ASP A 139 -17.95 14.45 8.73
N PHE A 140 -17.15 14.28 7.69
CA PHE A 140 -15.80 14.82 7.59
C PHE A 140 -15.77 16.35 7.67
N GLU A 141 -16.75 17.04 7.11
CA GLU A 141 -16.83 18.50 7.15
C GLU A 141 -17.07 19.01 8.60
N ALA A 142 -17.72 18.21 9.44
CA ALA A 142 -17.84 18.53 10.86
C ALA A 142 -16.48 18.42 11.59
N VAL A 143 -15.63 17.45 11.24
CA VAL A 143 -14.28 17.33 11.81
C VAL A 143 -13.42 18.53 11.44
N LYS A 144 -13.51 19.04 10.22
CA LYS A 144 -12.77 20.22 9.75
C LYS A 144 -13.10 21.51 10.50
N LYS A 145 -14.19 21.53 11.25
CA LYS A 145 -14.58 22.69 12.10
C LYS A 145 -13.84 22.73 13.43
N VAL A 146 -13.06 21.71 13.76
CA VAL A 146 -12.24 21.72 14.99
C VAL A 146 -11.16 22.79 14.85
N PRO A 147 -11.07 23.77 15.77
CA PRO A 147 -10.08 24.82 15.69
C PRO A 147 -8.64 24.29 15.77
N ASP A 148 -7.73 24.97 15.08
CA ASP A 148 -6.28 24.76 15.15
C ASP A 148 -5.79 23.37 14.70
N VAL A 149 -6.60 22.54 14.05
CA VAL A 149 -6.22 21.25 13.49
C VAL A 149 -5.53 21.45 12.13
N ASP A 150 -4.47 20.70 11.85
CA ASP A 150 -3.83 20.67 10.55
C ASP A 150 -4.77 20.06 9.50
N LEU A 151 -5.51 20.93 8.81
CA LEU A 151 -6.47 20.53 7.78
C LEU A 151 -5.81 19.86 6.59
N LYS A 152 -4.56 20.19 6.27
CA LYS A 152 -3.84 19.57 5.14
C LYS A 152 -3.58 18.10 5.42
N THR A 153 -3.06 17.79 6.60
CA THR A 153 -2.83 16.40 7.02
C THR A 153 -4.14 15.65 7.20
N LEU A 154 -5.16 16.27 7.77
CA LEU A 154 -6.49 15.66 7.91
C LEU A 154 -7.12 15.30 6.56
N GLU A 155 -7.08 16.19 5.57
CA GLU A 155 -7.60 15.96 4.22
C GLU A 155 -6.82 14.84 3.50
N ALA A 156 -5.50 14.78 3.66
CA ALA A 156 -4.67 13.72 3.07
C ALA A 156 -5.04 12.32 3.60
N HIS A 157 -5.64 12.24 4.78
CA HIS A 157 -6.05 10.97 5.42
C HIS A 157 -7.57 10.82 5.50
N ARG A 158 -8.33 11.55 4.66
CA ARG A 158 -9.80 11.52 4.65
C ARG A 158 -10.37 10.11 4.62
N ASP A 159 -9.80 9.22 3.78
CA ASP A 159 -10.27 7.85 3.60
C ASP A 159 -9.99 6.94 4.82
N ALA A 160 -9.19 7.42 5.76
CA ALA A 160 -8.93 6.73 7.03
C ALA A 160 -9.92 7.14 8.14
N VAL A 161 -10.77 8.15 7.91
CA VAL A 161 -11.77 8.62 8.89
C VAL A 161 -13.09 7.91 8.66
N ALA A 162 -13.63 7.29 9.70
CA ALA A 162 -14.96 6.69 9.77
C ALA A 162 -15.80 7.35 10.89
N PHE A 163 -17.14 7.23 10.82
CA PHE A 163 -18.12 7.88 11.73
C PHE A 163 -18.98 6.86 12.45
#